data_de699bf4f7d8f22016d23a0bb73825cf
#
_entry.id   de699bf4f7d8f22016d23a0bb73825cf
#
_cell.length_a   1.000
_cell.length_b   1.000
_cell.length_c   1.000
_cell.angle_alpha   90.00
_cell.angle_beta   90.00
_cell.angle_gamma   90.00
#
_symmetry.space_group_name_H-M   'P 1'
#
loop_
_entity.id
_entity.type
_entity.pdbx_description
1 polymer ?
#
loop_
_entity_poly.entity_id
_entity_poly.type
_entity_poly.pdbx_seq_one_letter_code
_entity_poly.pdbx_strand_id
1 'polypeptide(L)'
;FVFFFPDRIYSIQSYSERTQTYFQINKFIETEFCSEPIPLYRPNVQMNLKTEYNKIFKNEISKEFKNKIQYWVPILLPLFINHNLPEDLFYTVFAESLLSNKTSSAGAKGFWQLMPSTGRLYGLQIDSLIDERLNPIEATNAAAKCFKDSKKRFPNWTLTLASYNLGTNGIEREIKKQHTFDFYKMRLNPETRTFVYKIIAYKDLIKK
;
A
#
# COMPACT_ATOMS: atom_id res chain seq x y z
N PHE A 1 -1.82 -28.91 -4.75
CA PHE A 1 -3.04 -28.31 -4.20
C PHE A 1 -3.34 -27.06 -5.01
N VAL A 2 -4.39 -27.12 -5.85
CA VAL A 2 -4.87 -25.98 -6.61
C VAL A 2 -5.88 -25.27 -5.71
N PHE A 3 -5.55 -24.09 -5.22
CA PHE A 3 -6.53 -23.24 -4.56
C PHE A 3 -7.38 -22.55 -5.63
N PHE A 4 -8.62 -23.02 -5.80
CA PHE A 4 -9.64 -22.30 -6.53
C PHE A 4 -10.08 -21.09 -5.69
N PHE A 5 -9.78 -19.89 -6.15
CA PHE A 5 -10.46 -18.68 -5.70
C PHE A 5 -11.66 -18.47 -6.64
N PRO A 6 -12.92 -18.52 -6.14
CA PRO A 6 -14.07 -18.22 -6.96
C PRO A 6 -14.09 -16.73 -7.34
N ASP A 7 -14.08 -16.46 -8.63
CA ASP A 7 -14.62 -15.30 -9.36
C ASP A 7 -14.41 -13.89 -8.76
N ARG A 8 -13.21 -13.53 -8.32
CA ARG A 8 -12.84 -12.13 -8.17
C ARG A 8 -12.11 -11.67 -9.43
N ILE A 9 -12.89 -11.15 -10.38
CA ILE A 9 -12.35 -10.43 -11.53
C ILE A 9 -11.87 -9.08 -11.01
N TYR A 10 -10.56 -8.86 -10.96
CA TYR A 10 -9.98 -7.55 -10.74
C TYR A 10 -10.24 -6.69 -11.98
N SER A 11 -11.39 -6.01 -12.02
CA SER A 11 -11.78 -5.15 -13.13
C SER A 11 -11.55 -3.68 -12.77
N ILE A 12 -10.83 -2.98 -13.61
CA ILE A 12 -10.76 -1.52 -13.57
C ILE A 12 -11.74 -1.01 -14.63
N GLN A 13 -12.70 -0.18 -14.23
CA GLN A 13 -13.74 0.37 -15.09
C GLN A 13 -13.22 1.08 -16.35
N SER A 14 -14.00 1.06 -17.43
CA SER A 14 -13.64 1.63 -18.73
C SER A 14 -13.60 3.17 -18.75
N TYR A 15 -12.92 3.75 -19.73
CA TYR A 15 -12.70 5.22 -19.84
C TYR A 15 -14.00 6.03 -20.04
N SER A 16 -15.04 5.44 -20.66
CA SER A 16 -16.33 6.12 -20.91
C SER A 16 -17.15 6.35 -19.63
N GLU A 17 -16.91 5.57 -18.59
CA GLU A 17 -17.55 5.75 -17.28
C GLU A 17 -16.89 6.86 -16.45
N ARG A 18 -15.77 7.39 -16.93
CA ARG A 18 -14.90 8.33 -16.19
C ARG A 18 -15.53 9.70 -15.95
N THR A 19 -16.34 10.19 -16.87
CA THR A 19 -17.00 11.50 -16.77
C THR A 19 -18.18 11.50 -15.80
N GLN A 20 -18.88 10.39 -15.67
CA GLN A 20 -19.89 10.20 -14.65
C GLN A 20 -19.31 9.96 -13.24
N THR A 21 -18.12 9.38 -13.15
CA THR A 21 -17.46 9.03 -11.89
C THR A 21 -16.99 10.27 -11.11
N TYR A 22 -16.72 11.38 -11.77
CA TYR A 22 -16.31 12.63 -11.09
C TYR A 22 -17.37 13.14 -10.10
N PHE A 23 -18.65 12.89 -10.36
CA PHE A 23 -19.77 13.22 -9.46
C PHE A 23 -20.08 12.11 -8.43
N GLN A 24 -19.61 10.88 -8.65
CA GLN A 24 -19.92 9.72 -7.82
C GLN A 24 -18.82 9.30 -6.84
N ILE A 25 -17.68 10.00 -6.75
CA ILE A 25 -16.56 9.65 -5.83
C ILE A 25 -17.04 9.45 -4.38
N ASN A 26 -18.07 10.18 -3.95
CA ASN A 26 -18.65 10.00 -2.62
C ASN A 26 -19.35 8.64 -2.40
N LYS A 27 -19.65 7.90 -3.46
CA LYS A 27 -20.35 6.59 -3.42
C LYS A 27 -19.36 5.41 -3.38
N PHE A 28 -18.08 5.66 -3.71
CA PHE A 28 -17.09 4.62 -3.89
C PHE A 28 -15.96 4.60 -2.84
N ILE A 29 -15.86 5.63 -1.99
CA ILE A 29 -14.86 5.65 -0.91
C ILE A 29 -15.29 4.62 0.12
N GLU A 30 -14.49 3.59 0.31
CA GLU A 30 -14.72 2.65 1.40
C GLU A 30 -14.58 3.36 2.75
N THR A 31 -15.39 2.92 3.70
CA THR A 31 -15.44 3.52 5.03
C THR A 31 -14.42 2.90 5.98
N GLU A 32 -13.71 1.86 5.53
CA GLU A 32 -12.78 1.08 6.34
C GLU A 32 -11.50 0.75 5.59
N PHE A 33 -10.41 0.65 6.34
CA PHE A 33 -9.11 0.12 5.89
C PHE A 33 -8.58 -0.85 6.95
N CYS A 34 -8.29 -2.09 6.58
CA CYS A 34 -7.93 -3.17 7.52
C CYS A 34 -8.97 -3.35 8.64
N SER A 35 -10.26 -3.22 8.32
CA SER A 35 -11.38 -3.22 9.28
C SER A 35 -11.31 -2.09 10.32
N GLU A 36 -10.53 -1.05 10.10
CA GLU A 36 -10.49 0.16 10.92
C GLU A 36 -11.25 1.29 10.20
N PRO A 37 -12.10 2.05 10.90
CA PRO A 37 -12.92 3.08 10.26
C PRO A 37 -12.07 4.24 9.75
N ILE A 38 -12.35 4.67 8.52
CA ILE A 38 -11.78 5.88 7.94
C ILE A 38 -12.70 7.04 8.32
N PRO A 39 -12.21 8.09 9.03
CA PRO A 39 -13.06 9.18 9.53
C PRO A 39 -13.44 10.16 8.41
N LEU A 40 -14.30 9.71 7.48
CA LEU A 40 -14.75 10.48 6.32
C LEU A 40 -15.57 11.72 6.68
N TYR A 41 -16.05 11.82 7.92
CA TYR A 41 -16.69 13.04 8.45
C TYR A 41 -15.70 14.21 8.59
N ARG A 42 -14.38 13.98 8.51
CA ARG A 42 -13.35 15.02 8.57
C ARG A 42 -13.05 15.55 7.16
N PRO A 43 -13.25 16.87 6.88
CA PRO A 43 -13.03 17.44 5.56
C PRO A 43 -11.63 17.22 4.99
N ASN A 44 -10.59 17.28 5.86
CA ASN A 44 -9.21 17.04 5.45
C ASN A 44 -8.96 15.59 5.00
N VAL A 45 -9.62 14.61 5.60
CA VAL A 45 -9.52 13.19 5.21
C VAL A 45 -10.17 12.99 3.84
N GLN A 46 -11.38 13.50 3.66
CA GLN A 46 -12.06 13.46 2.36
C GLN A 46 -11.23 14.13 1.25
N MET A 47 -10.68 15.32 1.52
CA MET A 47 -9.89 16.05 0.54
C MET A 47 -8.62 15.28 0.14
N ASN A 48 -7.89 14.74 1.10
CA ASN A 48 -6.68 13.96 0.82
C ASN A 48 -6.99 12.71 0.00
N LEU A 49 -8.02 11.94 0.37
CA LEU A 49 -8.45 10.77 -0.39
C LEU A 49 -8.85 11.16 -1.82
N LYS A 50 -9.73 12.15 -1.99
CA LYS A 50 -10.13 12.63 -3.32
C LYS A 50 -8.94 13.05 -4.17
N THR A 51 -7.95 13.70 -3.56
CA THR A 51 -6.73 14.12 -4.25
C THR A 51 -5.96 12.94 -4.79
N GLU A 52 -5.74 11.90 -3.97
CA GLU A 52 -5.01 10.71 -4.40
C GLU A 52 -5.80 9.87 -5.41
N TYR A 53 -7.11 9.72 -5.24
CA TYR A 53 -7.98 9.11 -6.25
C TYR A 53 -7.82 9.77 -7.62
N ASN A 54 -7.91 11.10 -7.67
CA ASN A 54 -7.80 11.84 -8.93
C ASN A 54 -6.43 11.69 -9.58
N LYS A 55 -5.35 11.68 -8.79
CA LYS A 55 -3.99 11.48 -9.30
C LYS A 55 -3.83 10.09 -9.92
N ILE A 56 -4.21 9.04 -9.19
CA ILE A 56 -4.10 7.66 -9.64
C ILE A 56 -4.93 7.47 -10.91
N PHE A 57 -6.19 7.91 -10.87
CA PHE A 57 -7.11 7.75 -11.97
C PHE A 57 -6.64 8.41 -13.27
N LYS A 58 -6.05 9.61 -13.18
CA LYS A 58 -5.56 10.35 -14.36
C LYS A 58 -4.27 9.79 -14.93
N ASN A 59 -3.35 9.34 -14.08
CA ASN A 59 -1.95 9.16 -14.45
C ASN A 59 -1.48 7.71 -14.44
N GLU A 60 -2.13 6.83 -13.69
CA GLU A 60 -1.56 5.52 -13.38
C GLU A 60 -2.35 4.34 -13.97
N ILE A 61 -3.62 4.52 -14.33
CA ILE A 61 -4.46 3.46 -14.88
C ILE A 61 -4.23 3.32 -16.39
N SER A 62 -3.16 2.65 -16.75
CA SER A 62 -2.84 2.28 -18.13
C SER A 62 -3.19 0.81 -18.42
N LYS A 63 -3.19 0.44 -19.71
CA LYS A 63 -3.32 -0.97 -20.12
C LYS A 63 -2.18 -1.83 -19.55
N GLU A 64 -0.96 -1.28 -19.52
CA GLU A 64 0.21 -1.95 -18.94
C GLU A 64 0.01 -2.21 -17.43
N PHE A 65 -0.50 -1.23 -16.69
CA PHE A 65 -0.79 -1.40 -15.27
C PHE A 65 -1.84 -2.47 -15.02
N LYS A 66 -2.91 -2.53 -15.83
CA LYS A 66 -3.91 -3.60 -15.76
C LYS A 66 -3.31 -4.98 -15.98
N ASN A 67 -2.46 -5.12 -16.99
CA ASN A 67 -1.77 -6.38 -17.28
C ASN A 67 -0.88 -6.82 -16.10
N LYS A 68 -0.18 -5.89 -15.45
CA LYS A 68 0.62 -6.19 -14.25
C LYS A 68 -0.24 -6.67 -13.10
N ILE A 69 -1.39 -6.04 -12.85
CA ILE A 69 -2.35 -6.49 -11.83
C ILE A 69 -2.81 -7.92 -12.12
N GLN A 70 -3.28 -8.18 -13.34
CA GLN A 70 -3.79 -9.50 -13.73
C GLN A 70 -2.74 -10.61 -13.59
N TYR A 71 -1.46 -10.28 -13.84
CA TYR A 71 -0.38 -11.25 -13.75
C TYR A 71 0.14 -11.41 -12.30
N TRP A 72 0.43 -10.32 -11.60
CA TRP A 72 1.15 -10.39 -10.33
C TRP A 72 0.26 -10.57 -9.10
N VAL A 73 -0.95 -10.00 -9.09
CA VAL A 73 -1.81 -10.08 -7.89
C VAL A 73 -2.19 -11.52 -7.55
N PRO A 74 -2.59 -12.40 -8.50
CA PRO A 74 -2.88 -13.80 -8.18
C PRO A 74 -1.69 -14.58 -7.62
N ILE A 75 -0.46 -14.15 -7.91
CA ILE A 75 0.76 -14.80 -7.42
C ILE A 75 1.14 -14.27 -6.03
N LEU A 76 1.15 -12.94 -5.87
CA LEU A 76 1.74 -12.29 -4.69
C LEU A 76 0.77 -12.13 -3.53
N LEU A 77 -0.50 -11.89 -3.81
CA LEU A 77 -1.51 -11.67 -2.76
C LEU A 77 -1.70 -12.89 -1.85
N PRO A 78 -1.79 -14.14 -2.35
CA PRO A 78 -1.86 -15.32 -1.49
C PRO A 78 -0.64 -15.46 -0.57
N LEU A 79 0.57 -15.19 -1.09
CA LEU A 79 1.79 -15.21 -0.29
C LEU A 79 1.71 -14.21 0.86
N PHE A 80 1.23 -12.99 0.59
CA PHE A 80 1.08 -11.95 1.60
C PHE A 80 0.05 -12.33 2.67
N ILE A 81 -1.11 -12.83 2.27
CA ILE A 81 -2.20 -13.23 3.19
C ILE A 81 -1.77 -14.41 4.08
N ASN A 82 -0.96 -15.33 3.59
CA ASN A 82 -0.44 -16.46 4.37
C ASN A 82 0.37 -16.05 5.62
N HIS A 83 0.78 -14.78 5.69
CA HIS A 83 1.38 -14.21 6.91
C HIS A 83 0.34 -13.76 7.95
N ASN A 84 -0.95 -14.03 7.77
CA ASN A 84 -2.05 -13.58 8.64
C ASN A 84 -2.13 -12.05 8.77
N LEU A 85 -1.97 -11.36 7.65
CA LEU A 85 -2.11 -9.91 7.54
C LEU A 85 -3.42 -9.54 6.84
N PRO A 86 -4.03 -8.39 7.16
CA PRO A 86 -5.13 -7.85 6.37
C PRO A 86 -4.73 -7.68 4.91
N GLU A 87 -5.60 -8.12 4.00
CA GLU A 87 -5.40 -7.99 2.54
C GLU A 87 -5.12 -6.55 2.13
N ASP A 88 -5.76 -5.59 2.78
CA ASP A 88 -5.65 -4.18 2.45
C ASP A 88 -4.22 -3.64 2.48
N LEU A 89 -3.35 -4.19 3.32
CA LEU A 89 -1.93 -3.80 3.37
C LEU A 89 -1.16 -4.19 2.11
N PHE A 90 -1.63 -5.20 1.36
CA PHE A 90 -1.01 -5.60 0.11
C PHE A 90 -0.99 -4.46 -0.92
N TYR A 91 -1.99 -3.57 -0.89
CA TYR A 91 -2.05 -2.45 -1.83
C TYR A 91 -0.90 -1.44 -1.67
N THR A 92 -0.06 -1.59 -0.65
CA THR A 92 1.21 -0.87 -0.51
C THR A 92 2.13 -1.05 -1.72
N VAL A 93 2.17 -2.24 -2.32
CA VAL A 93 3.02 -2.54 -3.47
C VAL A 93 2.75 -1.62 -4.68
N PHE A 94 1.49 -1.16 -4.82
CA PHE A 94 1.13 -0.23 -5.89
C PHE A 94 1.65 1.18 -5.61
N ALA A 95 1.55 1.63 -4.37
CA ALA A 95 2.07 2.94 -3.97
C ALA A 95 3.59 3.02 -4.10
N GLU A 96 4.30 1.92 -3.85
CA GLU A 96 5.75 1.81 -3.91
C GLU A 96 6.29 1.76 -5.34
N SER A 97 5.75 0.90 -6.18
CA SER A 97 6.39 0.65 -7.48
C SER A 97 5.46 0.47 -8.67
N LEU A 98 4.14 0.36 -8.46
CA LEU A 98 3.20 -0.08 -9.51
C LEU A 98 3.55 -1.48 -10.06
N LEU A 99 3.93 -2.41 -9.18
CA LEU A 99 4.36 -3.76 -9.55
C LEU A 99 5.53 -3.74 -10.56
N SER A 100 6.56 -2.95 -10.28
CA SER A 100 7.74 -2.83 -11.16
C SER A 100 9.03 -2.87 -10.36
N ASN A 101 10.06 -3.50 -10.92
CA ASN A 101 11.40 -3.47 -10.33
C ASN A 101 12.03 -2.10 -10.57
N LYS A 102 11.91 -1.22 -9.58
CA LYS A 102 12.49 0.14 -9.57
C LYS A 102 13.60 0.23 -8.55
N THR A 103 14.50 1.19 -8.76
CA THR A 103 15.50 1.61 -7.78
C THR A 103 15.29 3.09 -7.48
N SER A 104 15.11 3.44 -6.21
CA SER A 104 15.00 4.83 -5.79
C SER A 104 16.38 5.48 -5.67
N SER A 105 16.42 6.82 -5.64
CA SER A 105 17.65 7.57 -5.37
C SER A 105 18.27 7.26 -4.00
N ALA A 106 17.45 6.86 -3.02
CA ALA A 106 17.88 6.45 -1.69
C ALA A 106 18.36 4.98 -1.63
N GLY A 107 18.26 4.21 -2.73
CA GLY A 107 18.70 2.81 -2.79
C GLY A 107 17.65 1.79 -2.38
N ALA A 108 16.39 2.18 -2.21
CA ALA A 108 15.29 1.23 -2.09
C ALA A 108 15.07 0.53 -3.44
N LYS A 109 14.74 -0.78 -3.42
CA LYS A 109 14.60 -1.58 -4.65
C LYS A 109 13.40 -2.50 -4.66
N GLY A 110 12.99 -2.85 -5.88
CA GLY A 110 12.02 -3.89 -6.18
C GLY A 110 10.58 -3.43 -6.03
N PHE A 111 9.67 -4.38 -6.08
CA PHE A 111 8.22 -4.14 -5.99
C PHE A 111 7.83 -3.44 -4.69
N TRP A 112 8.46 -3.80 -3.59
CA TRP A 112 8.17 -3.32 -2.25
C TRP A 112 9.07 -2.19 -1.78
N GLN A 113 9.98 -1.70 -2.64
CA GLN A 113 10.92 -0.61 -2.34
C GLN A 113 11.64 -0.80 -1.00
N LEU A 114 12.13 -2.03 -0.74
CA LEU A 114 12.84 -2.32 0.49
C LEU A 114 14.25 -1.71 0.47
N MET A 115 14.63 -1.08 1.58
CA MET A 115 16.01 -0.67 1.80
C MET A 115 16.89 -1.90 2.03
N PRO A 116 18.22 -1.87 1.70
CA PRO A 116 19.09 -3.02 1.88
C PRO A 116 19.11 -3.57 3.32
N SER A 117 19.15 -2.67 4.31
CA SER A 117 19.12 -3.06 5.73
C SER A 117 17.82 -3.77 6.11
N THR A 118 16.68 -3.24 5.64
CA THR A 118 15.36 -3.83 5.87
C THR A 118 15.26 -5.20 5.18
N GLY A 119 15.70 -5.31 3.92
CA GLY A 119 15.68 -6.59 3.21
C GLY A 119 16.46 -7.67 3.95
N ARG A 120 17.71 -7.38 4.35
CA ARG A 120 18.54 -8.33 5.14
C ARG A 120 17.92 -8.68 6.47
N LEU A 121 17.34 -7.72 7.19
CA LEU A 121 16.65 -7.96 8.47
C LEU A 121 15.53 -8.99 8.34
N TYR A 122 14.82 -9.00 7.22
CA TYR A 122 13.70 -9.92 6.96
C TYR A 122 14.09 -11.14 6.12
N GLY A 123 15.39 -11.39 5.94
CA GLY A 123 15.93 -12.64 5.42
C GLY A 123 16.26 -12.65 3.94
N LEU A 124 16.31 -11.47 3.27
CA LEU A 124 16.73 -11.39 1.87
C LEU A 124 18.24 -11.45 1.73
N GLN A 125 18.72 -12.23 0.78
CA GLN A 125 20.12 -12.19 0.34
C GLN A 125 20.32 -10.92 -0.49
N ILE A 126 21.29 -10.09 -0.06
CA ILE A 126 21.64 -8.84 -0.74
C ILE A 126 23.15 -8.68 -0.66
N ASP A 127 23.83 -9.01 -1.74
CA ASP A 127 25.29 -8.94 -1.91
C ASP A 127 25.65 -8.40 -3.31
N SER A 128 26.88 -8.59 -3.76
CA SER A 128 27.35 -8.13 -5.07
C SER A 128 26.81 -8.94 -6.25
N LEU A 129 26.33 -10.16 -6.02
CA LEU A 129 25.86 -11.08 -7.06
C LEU A 129 24.33 -11.21 -7.05
N ILE A 130 23.72 -11.14 -5.87
CA ILE A 130 22.28 -11.42 -5.66
C ILE A 130 21.68 -10.24 -4.92
N ASP A 131 20.51 -9.80 -5.39
CA ASP A 131 19.68 -8.81 -4.71
C ASP A 131 18.21 -9.28 -4.74
N GLU A 132 17.81 -10.05 -3.72
CA GLU A 132 16.47 -10.65 -3.65
C GLU A 132 15.34 -9.64 -3.46
N ARG A 133 15.65 -8.36 -3.23
CA ARG A 133 14.64 -7.29 -3.30
C ARG A 133 14.02 -7.17 -4.68
N LEU A 134 14.73 -7.64 -5.72
CA LEU A 134 14.28 -7.67 -7.12
C LEU A 134 13.48 -8.94 -7.45
N ASN A 135 13.47 -9.93 -6.56
CA ASN A 135 12.59 -11.11 -6.66
C ASN A 135 11.22 -10.78 -6.03
N PRO A 136 10.13 -10.68 -6.80
CA PRO A 136 8.84 -10.26 -6.27
C PRO A 136 8.29 -11.20 -5.17
N ILE A 137 8.59 -12.50 -5.24
CA ILE A 137 8.13 -13.50 -4.27
C ILE A 137 8.84 -13.30 -2.93
N GLU A 138 10.18 -13.27 -2.93
CA GLU A 138 10.97 -13.10 -1.72
C GLU A 138 10.74 -11.72 -1.09
N ALA A 139 10.68 -10.69 -1.92
CA ALA A 139 10.37 -9.33 -1.45
C ALA A 139 8.97 -9.22 -0.82
N THR A 140 7.97 -9.98 -1.32
CA THR A 140 6.62 -10.01 -0.73
C THR A 140 6.64 -10.67 0.65
N ASN A 141 7.36 -11.78 0.81
CA ASN A 141 7.54 -12.42 2.10
C ASN A 141 8.25 -11.51 3.11
N ALA A 142 9.29 -10.80 2.68
CA ALA A 142 10.01 -9.86 3.53
C ALA A 142 9.13 -8.65 3.94
N ALA A 143 8.38 -8.07 3.01
CA ALA A 143 7.44 -6.98 3.29
C ALA A 143 6.34 -7.41 4.28
N ALA A 144 5.79 -8.61 4.13
CA ALA A 144 4.82 -9.14 5.06
C ALA A 144 5.39 -9.30 6.48
N LYS A 145 6.61 -9.81 6.62
CA LYS A 145 7.31 -9.88 7.92
C LYS A 145 7.53 -8.49 8.52
N CYS A 146 7.89 -7.50 7.68
CA CYS A 146 8.04 -6.10 8.10
C CYS A 146 6.75 -5.54 8.69
N PHE A 147 5.60 -5.72 8.02
CA PHE A 147 4.30 -5.29 8.53
C PHE A 147 3.94 -5.99 9.84
N LYS A 148 4.18 -7.29 9.93
CA LYS A 148 3.90 -8.08 11.14
C LYS A 148 4.70 -7.57 12.35
N ASP A 149 5.96 -7.23 12.17
CA ASP A 149 6.79 -6.67 13.22
C ASP A 149 6.39 -5.24 13.60
N SER A 150 6.09 -4.40 12.61
CA SER A 150 5.63 -3.04 12.86
C SER A 150 4.29 -3.03 13.62
N LYS A 151 3.37 -3.96 13.33
CA LYS A 151 2.08 -4.06 14.06
C LYS A 151 2.24 -4.34 15.55
N LYS A 152 3.32 -5.00 15.98
CA LYS A 152 3.61 -5.22 17.41
C LYS A 152 3.89 -3.91 18.15
N ARG A 153 4.30 -2.85 17.43
CA ARG A 153 4.66 -1.54 18.00
C ARG A 153 3.52 -0.53 17.96
N PHE A 154 2.52 -0.73 17.10
CA PHE A 154 1.44 0.23 16.89
C PHE A 154 0.06 -0.38 17.15
N PRO A 155 -0.87 0.38 17.78
CA PRO A 155 -2.19 -0.13 18.13
C PRO A 155 -3.08 -0.36 16.90
N ASN A 156 -2.86 0.37 15.80
CA ASN A 156 -3.71 0.36 14.62
C ASN A 156 -2.91 0.16 13.33
N TRP A 157 -3.61 -0.24 12.26
CA TRP A 157 -3.02 -0.54 10.96
C TRP A 157 -2.62 0.71 10.20
N THR A 158 -3.30 1.83 10.40
CA THR A 158 -2.93 3.09 9.74
C THR A 158 -1.57 3.61 10.19
N LEU A 159 -1.22 3.50 11.48
CA LEU A 159 0.14 3.81 11.96
C LEU A 159 1.17 2.78 11.51
N THR A 160 0.80 1.49 11.51
CA THR A 160 1.63 0.41 10.96
C THR A 160 1.97 0.70 9.49
N LEU A 161 0.98 1.10 8.69
CA LEU A 161 1.17 1.47 7.30
C LEU A 161 2.06 2.72 7.15
N ALA A 162 1.81 3.77 7.93
CA ALA A 162 2.63 4.98 7.92
C ALA A 162 4.10 4.68 8.29
N SER A 163 4.34 3.70 9.19
CA SER A 163 5.68 3.30 9.59
C SER A 163 6.47 2.59 8.50
N TYR A 164 5.82 2.04 7.49
CA TYR A 164 6.49 1.45 6.34
C TYR A 164 7.26 2.53 5.56
N ASN A 165 6.70 3.72 5.42
CA ASN A 165 7.34 4.85 4.74
C ASN A 165 8.30 5.65 5.65
N LEU A 166 7.86 6.05 6.85
CA LEU A 166 8.65 6.92 7.75
C LEU A 166 9.65 6.15 8.63
N GLY A 167 9.52 4.83 8.67
CA GLY A 167 10.19 3.98 9.64
C GLY A 167 9.48 3.95 11.01
N THR A 168 9.58 2.82 11.70
CA THR A 168 8.95 2.62 13.01
C THR A 168 9.39 3.67 14.04
N ASN A 169 10.69 3.94 14.13
CA ASN A 169 11.22 4.95 15.04
C ASN A 169 10.74 6.37 14.68
N GLY A 170 10.49 6.64 13.38
CA GLY A 170 9.93 7.90 12.92
C GLY A 170 8.52 8.12 13.45
N ILE A 171 7.66 7.13 13.30
CA ILE A 171 6.28 7.20 13.81
C ILE A 171 6.25 7.29 15.35
N GLU A 172 7.09 6.53 16.05
CA GLU A 172 7.16 6.64 17.52
C GLU A 172 7.56 8.03 18.02
N ARG A 173 8.51 8.67 17.35
CA ARG A 173 8.87 10.07 17.68
C ARG A 173 7.68 11.01 17.49
N GLU A 174 6.93 10.84 16.40
CA GLU A 174 5.76 11.68 16.13
C GLU A 174 4.62 11.39 17.12
N ILE A 175 4.39 10.14 17.51
CA ILE A 175 3.44 9.79 18.58
C ILE A 175 3.81 10.49 19.90
N LYS A 176 5.07 10.40 20.32
CA LYS A 176 5.56 11.05 21.55
C LYS A 176 5.42 12.57 21.48
N LYS A 177 5.78 13.17 20.34
CA LYS A 177 5.73 14.62 20.13
C LYS A 177 4.30 15.17 20.09
N GLN A 178 3.36 14.42 19.49
CA GLN A 178 2.00 14.89 19.23
C GLN A 178 0.97 14.30 20.20
N HIS A 179 1.39 13.40 21.10
CA HIS A 179 0.56 12.75 22.13
C HIS A 179 -0.71 12.12 21.53
N THR A 180 -0.60 11.47 20.34
CA THR A 180 -1.73 10.84 19.68
C THR A 180 -1.34 9.57 18.93
N PHE A 181 -2.26 8.58 18.92
CA PHE A 181 -2.20 7.38 18.09
C PHE A 181 -3.17 7.45 16.89
N ASP A 182 -3.82 8.58 16.68
CA ASP A 182 -4.74 8.78 15.54
C ASP A 182 -3.96 9.38 14.36
N PHE A 183 -3.60 8.53 13.37
CA PHE A 183 -2.92 8.95 12.15
C PHE A 183 -3.60 10.17 11.49
N TYR A 184 -4.93 10.18 11.48
CA TYR A 184 -5.71 11.23 10.81
C TYR A 184 -5.67 12.59 11.53
N LYS A 185 -5.19 12.63 12.78
CA LYS A 185 -4.91 13.85 13.53
C LYS A 185 -3.45 14.28 13.47
N MET A 186 -2.54 13.36 13.10
CA MET A 186 -1.10 13.64 13.12
C MET A 186 -0.69 14.62 12.03
N ARG A 187 0.26 15.47 12.37
CA ARG A 187 0.96 16.33 11.42
C ARG A 187 2.25 15.62 10.97
N LEU A 188 2.13 14.78 9.98
CA LEU A 188 3.26 14.09 9.36
C LEU A 188 3.78 14.88 8.14
N ASN A 189 5.01 14.58 7.72
CA ASN A 189 5.53 15.12 6.48
C ASN A 189 4.60 14.77 5.29
N PRO A 190 4.58 15.57 4.21
CA PRO A 190 3.67 15.37 3.09
C PRO A 190 3.79 13.99 2.45
N GLU A 191 4.99 13.44 2.36
CA GLU A 191 5.24 12.12 1.76
C GLU A 191 4.53 11.02 2.53
N THR A 192 4.80 10.88 3.84
CA THR A 192 4.18 9.85 4.68
C THR A 192 2.67 10.01 4.78
N ARG A 193 2.19 11.25 4.88
CA ARG A 193 0.75 11.52 4.90
C ARG A 193 0.08 11.07 3.61
N THR A 194 0.63 11.44 2.47
CA THR A 194 0.11 11.10 1.14
C THR A 194 0.18 9.59 0.91
N PHE A 195 1.23 8.93 1.38
CA PHE A 195 1.43 7.49 1.23
C PHE A 195 0.25 6.66 1.71
N VAL A 196 -0.24 6.92 2.93
CA VAL A 196 -1.38 6.18 3.50
C VAL A 196 -2.66 6.40 2.68
N TYR A 197 -2.97 7.64 2.31
CA TYR A 197 -4.15 7.94 1.48
C TYR A 197 -4.04 7.34 0.07
N LYS A 198 -2.85 7.31 -0.49
CA LYS A 198 -2.57 6.70 -1.79
C LYS A 198 -2.87 5.19 -1.77
N ILE A 199 -2.49 4.49 -0.70
CA ILE A 199 -2.73 3.05 -0.56
C ILE A 199 -4.22 2.75 -0.40
N ILE A 200 -4.93 3.53 0.41
CA ILE A 200 -6.39 3.43 0.54
C ILE A 200 -7.06 3.62 -0.83
N ALA A 201 -6.61 4.63 -1.59
CA ALA A 201 -7.16 4.89 -2.92
C ALA A 201 -6.86 3.75 -3.92
N TYR A 202 -5.68 3.13 -3.89
CA TYR A 202 -5.39 1.94 -4.72
C TYR A 202 -6.28 0.76 -4.36
N LYS A 203 -6.45 0.48 -3.05
CA LYS A 203 -7.36 -0.57 -2.60
C LYS A 203 -8.73 -0.39 -3.24
N ASP A 204 -9.33 0.78 -3.08
CA ASP A 204 -10.67 1.06 -3.57
C ASP A 204 -10.79 0.98 -5.10
N LEU A 205 -9.76 1.43 -5.83
CA LEU A 205 -9.76 1.43 -7.30
C LEU A 205 -9.51 0.05 -7.92
N ILE A 206 -8.81 -0.84 -7.22
CA ILE A 206 -8.42 -2.14 -7.75
C ILE A 206 -9.38 -3.24 -7.30
N LYS A 207 -9.92 -3.15 -6.08
CA LYS A 207 -10.80 -4.16 -5.50
C LYS A 207 -12.22 -4.14 -6.10
N LYS A 208 -12.58 -3.06 -6.75
CA LYS A 208 -13.88 -2.86 -7.44
C LYS A 208 -13.77 -3.17 -8.92
#